data_610f1c9e3561ca20131bb461b8bf505e
#
_entry.id   610f1c9e3561ca20131bb461b8bf505e
#
_cell.length_a   1.000
_cell.length_b   1.000
_cell.length_c   1.000
_cell.angle_alpha   90.00
_cell.angle_beta   90.00
_cell.angle_gamma   90.00
#
_symmetry.space_group_name_H-M   'P 1'
#
loop_
_entity.id
_entity.type
_entity.pdbx_description
1 polymer ?
#
loop_
_entity_poly.entity_id
_entity_poly.type
_entity_poly.pdbx_seq_one_letter_code
_entity_poly.pdbx_strand_id
1 'polypeptide(L)'
;MKKEFKVIAELLPNNTRVLDVGCGDGSLMNFLKEEKNIEVRGLELNQENVQQCIHKGLPVIQGNAETELHQFPDQSFDYVVLSQTLQAFYNPEQVLKNLLRIGKSVVVSIPNFGYWKVRMKLLFFGEMPVTKTLPNTW
;
A
#
# COMPACT_ATOMS: atom_id res chain seq x y z
N MET A 1 7.02 16.04 9.91
CA MET A 1 6.78 14.65 9.53
C MET A 1 5.41 14.21 9.98
N LYS A 2 4.64 13.63 9.09
CA LYS A 2 3.29 13.22 9.42
C LYS A 2 3.29 12.01 10.34
N LYS A 3 2.42 12.05 11.32
CA LYS A 3 2.26 10.93 12.26
C LYS A 3 1.95 9.62 11.57
N GLU A 4 1.10 9.67 10.55
CA GLU A 4 0.67 8.47 9.83
C GLU A 4 1.83 7.76 9.15
N PHE A 5 2.86 8.48 8.73
CA PHE A 5 4.03 7.85 8.12
C PHE A 5 4.75 6.97 9.12
N LYS A 6 4.86 7.44 10.35
CA LYS A 6 5.50 6.66 11.41
C LYS A 6 4.69 5.42 11.77
N VAL A 7 3.36 5.57 11.80
CA VAL A 7 2.48 4.45 12.09
C VAL A 7 2.63 3.38 11.02
N ILE A 8 2.59 3.77 9.75
CA ILE A 8 2.75 2.82 8.65
C ILE A 8 4.13 2.16 8.74
N ALA A 9 5.16 2.95 8.98
CA ALA A 9 6.52 2.43 9.06
C ALA A 9 6.68 1.37 10.14
N GLU A 10 5.97 1.53 11.26
CA GLU A 10 6.01 0.54 12.33
C GLU A 10 5.42 -0.81 11.91
N LEU A 11 4.51 -0.80 10.92
CA LEU A 11 3.88 -2.02 10.42
C LEU A 11 4.75 -2.75 9.41
N LEU A 12 5.78 -2.11 8.88
CA LEU A 12 6.60 -2.63 7.79
C LEU A 12 8.01 -2.94 8.28
N PRO A 13 8.46 -4.19 8.19
CA PRO A 13 9.84 -4.52 8.57
C PRO A 13 10.86 -3.82 7.67
N ASN A 14 12.05 -3.58 8.22
CA ASN A 14 13.17 -3.05 7.44
C ASN A 14 13.56 -4.02 6.33
N ASN A 15 14.13 -3.48 5.28
CA ASN A 15 14.72 -4.30 4.19
C ASN A 15 13.72 -5.16 3.44
N THR A 16 12.48 -4.69 3.34
CA THR A 16 11.43 -5.38 2.57
C THR A 16 11.16 -4.67 1.25
N ARG A 17 10.40 -5.32 0.37
CA ARG A 17 9.92 -4.74 -0.87
C ARG A 17 8.47 -4.36 -0.69
N VAL A 18 8.13 -3.10 -0.98
CA VAL A 18 6.79 -2.55 -0.75
C VAL A 18 6.26 -1.87 -2.00
N LEU A 19 5.04 -2.20 -2.37
CA LEU A 19 4.30 -1.49 -3.41
C LEU A 19 3.32 -0.54 -2.73
N ASP A 20 3.39 0.75 -3.07
CA ASP A 20 2.48 1.75 -2.55
C ASP A 20 1.45 2.11 -3.63
N VAL A 21 0.23 1.65 -3.46
CA VAL A 21 -0.86 1.87 -4.41
C VAL A 21 -1.59 3.16 -4.05
N GLY A 22 -1.63 4.09 -5.00
CA GLY A 22 -2.10 5.43 -4.74
C GLY A 22 -1.05 6.25 -4.01
N CYS A 23 0.18 6.20 -4.47
CA CYS A 23 1.32 6.71 -3.72
C CYS A 23 1.42 8.23 -3.63
N GLY A 24 0.55 8.96 -4.33
CA GLY A 24 0.56 10.41 -4.31
C GLY A 24 1.90 10.96 -4.77
N ASP A 25 2.38 11.97 -4.09
CA ASP A 25 3.63 12.65 -4.46
C ASP A 25 4.89 11.87 -4.04
N GLY A 26 4.73 10.69 -3.46
CA GLY A 26 5.85 9.86 -3.07
C GLY A 26 6.41 10.15 -1.69
N SER A 27 5.76 11.00 -0.91
CA SER A 27 6.29 11.36 0.41
C SER A 27 6.44 10.15 1.33
N LEU A 28 5.44 9.26 1.36
CA LEU A 28 5.52 8.05 2.17
C LEU A 28 6.62 7.12 1.67
N MET A 29 6.69 6.92 0.35
CA MET A 29 7.73 6.07 -0.22
C MET A 29 9.12 6.58 0.13
N ASN A 30 9.32 7.89 0.05
CA ASN A 30 10.60 8.47 0.38
C ASN A 30 10.94 8.25 1.85
N PHE A 31 9.95 8.41 2.72
CA PHE A 31 10.13 8.18 4.14
C PHE A 31 10.54 6.72 4.43
N LEU A 32 9.84 5.77 3.82
CA LEU A 32 10.14 4.35 4.02
C LEU A 32 11.53 3.98 3.50
N LYS A 33 11.90 4.54 2.36
CA LYS A 33 13.20 4.30 1.77
C LYS A 33 14.32 4.81 2.69
N GLU A 34 14.17 6.04 3.19
CA GLU A 34 15.22 6.68 3.98
C GLU A 34 15.29 6.10 5.41
N GLU A 35 14.16 5.85 6.03
CA GLU A 35 14.12 5.45 7.43
C GLU A 35 14.20 3.95 7.66
N LYS A 36 13.78 3.15 6.69
CA LYS A 36 13.64 1.71 6.88
C LYS A 36 14.42 0.89 5.84
N ASN A 37 15.11 1.54 4.94
CA ASN A 37 15.82 0.86 3.85
C ASN A 37 14.90 -0.09 3.08
N ILE A 38 13.67 0.36 2.85
CA ILE A 38 12.67 -0.40 2.11
C ILE A 38 12.82 -0.13 0.62
N GLU A 39 12.73 -1.17 -0.19
CA GLU A 39 12.71 -1.05 -1.63
C GLU A 39 11.28 -0.73 -2.03
N VAL A 40 11.03 0.52 -2.43
CA VAL A 40 9.68 1.01 -2.71
C VAL A 40 9.40 1.02 -4.21
N ARG A 41 8.14 0.83 -4.55
CA ARG A 41 7.61 1.07 -5.89
C ARG A 41 6.21 1.64 -5.74
N GLY A 42 5.86 2.59 -6.59
CA GLY A 42 4.56 3.26 -6.51
C GLY A 42 3.70 3.00 -7.72
N LEU A 43 2.40 3.08 -7.53
CA LEU A 43 1.40 3.12 -8.59
C LEU A 43 0.52 4.32 -8.31
N GLU A 44 0.41 5.23 -9.29
CA GLU A 44 -0.30 6.49 -9.09
C GLU A 44 -0.99 6.90 -10.38
N LEU A 45 -2.24 7.33 -10.27
CA LEU A 45 -3.04 7.74 -11.43
C LEU A 45 -2.73 9.16 -11.88
N ASN A 46 -2.52 10.06 -10.94
CA ASN A 46 -2.37 11.49 -11.21
C ASN A 46 -0.98 11.81 -11.79
N GLN A 47 -0.96 12.39 -12.98
CA GLN A 47 0.29 12.65 -13.68
C GLN A 47 1.21 13.61 -12.92
N GLU A 48 0.66 14.62 -12.28
CA GLU A 48 1.47 15.56 -11.51
C GLU A 48 2.17 14.89 -10.33
N ASN A 49 1.46 13.99 -9.66
CA ASN A 49 2.03 13.21 -8.57
C ASN A 49 3.14 12.29 -9.07
N VAL A 50 2.92 11.66 -10.21
CA VAL A 50 3.94 10.80 -10.82
C VAL A 50 5.21 11.61 -11.10
N GLN A 51 5.06 12.83 -11.64
CA GLN A 51 6.20 13.70 -11.89
C GLN A 51 6.96 14.03 -10.60
N GLN A 52 6.24 14.25 -9.52
CA GLN A 52 6.87 14.53 -8.24
C GLN A 52 7.66 13.33 -7.70
N CYS A 53 7.12 12.13 -7.89
CA CYS A 53 7.84 10.91 -7.54
C CYS A 53 9.13 10.79 -8.34
N ILE A 54 9.07 11.06 -9.65
CA ILE A 54 10.22 11.00 -10.52
C ILE A 54 11.29 12.02 -10.08
N HIS A 55 10.87 13.23 -9.73
CA HIS A 55 11.79 14.25 -9.24
C HIS A 55 12.50 13.82 -7.96
N LYS A 56 11.85 13.00 -7.14
CA LYS A 56 12.46 12.49 -5.91
C LYS A 56 13.32 11.26 -6.15
N GLY A 57 13.39 10.80 -7.38
CA GLY A 57 14.14 9.59 -7.71
C GLY A 57 13.45 8.30 -7.30
N LEU A 58 12.14 8.31 -7.18
CA LEU A 58 11.36 7.15 -6.74
C LEU A 58 10.80 6.39 -7.94
N PRO A 59 10.84 5.05 -7.93
CA PRO A 59 10.25 4.26 -9.01
C PRO A 59 8.73 4.28 -8.88
N VAL A 60 8.07 4.68 -9.97
CA VAL A 60 6.62 4.83 -9.99
C VAL A 60 6.08 4.43 -11.36
N ILE A 61 4.90 3.83 -11.36
CA ILE A 61 4.16 3.51 -12.58
C ILE A 61 2.91 4.38 -12.56
N GLN A 62 2.63 5.04 -13.68
CA GLN A 62 1.37 5.78 -13.82
C GLN A 62 0.29 4.82 -14.28
N GLY A 63 -0.83 4.81 -13.57
CA GLY A 63 -1.95 3.98 -13.97
C GLY A 63 -3.03 3.89 -12.91
N ASN A 64 -4.16 3.34 -13.34
CA ASN A 64 -5.31 3.11 -12.48
C ASN A 64 -5.18 1.73 -11.84
N ALA A 65 -5.27 1.69 -10.52
CA ALA A 65 -5.12 0.44 -9.78
C ALA A 65 -6.11 -0.63 -10.24
N GLU A 66 -7.33 -0.24 -10.59
CA GLU A 66 -8.35 -1.22 -11.02
C GLU A 66 -7.98 -1.94 -12.30
N THR A 67 -7.15 -1.32 -13.14
CA THR A 67 -6.78 -1.90 -14.43
C THR A 67 -5.33 -2.36 -14.48
N GLU A 68 -4.48 -1.86 -13.61
CA GLU A 68 -3.04 -2.13 -13.68
C GLU A 68 -2.53 -3.20 -12.73
N LEU A 69 -3.26 -3.48 -11.66
CA LEU A 69 -2.77 -4.43 -10.65
C LEU A 69 -2.56 -5.83 -11.21
N HIS A 70 -3.33 -6.22 -12.21
CA HIS A 70 -3.19 -7.57 -12.79
C HIS A 70 -1.82 -7.82 -13.41
N GLN A 71 -1.08 -6.75 -13.72
CA GLN A 71 0.25 -6.88 -14.33
C GLN A 71 1.33 -7.33 -13.35
N PHE A 72 1.09 -7.16 -12.07
CA PHE A 72 2.09 -7.53 -11.08
C PHE A 72 2.02 -9.03 -10.79
N PRO A 73 3.18 -9.70 -10.75
CA PRO A 73 3.19 -11.13 -10.43
C PRO A 73 2.74 -11.44 -9.01
N ASP A 74 2.30 -12.68 -8.81
CA ASP A 74 1.93 -13.16 -7.48
C ASP A 74 3.11 -13.03 -6.52
N GLN A 75 2.84 -12.60 -5.30
CA GLN A 75 3.82 -12.56 -4.23
C GLN A 75 5.10 -11.79 -4.60
N SER A 76 4.98 -10.79 -5.49
CA SER A 76 6.13 -10.01 -5.94
C SER A 76 6.59 -8.96 -4.93
N PHE A 77 5.78 -8.69 -3.92
CA PHE A 77 6.14 -7.75 -2.84
C PHE A 77 5.92 -8.39 -1.48
N ASP A 78 6.71 -7.96 -0.52
CA ASP A 78 6.52 -8.40 0.86
C ASP A 78 5.27 -7.74 1.46
N TYR A 79 5.07 -6.47 1.16
CA TYR A 79 3.92 -5.71 1.62
C TYR A 79 3.38 -4.86 0.49
N VAL A 80 2.07 -4.70 0.48
CA VAL A 80 1.41 -3.70 -0.37
C VAL A 80 0.70 -2.74 0.57
N VAL A 81 0.89 -1.45 0.35
CA VAL A 81 0.20 -0.40 1.11
C VAL A 81 -0.81 0.24 0.18
N LEU A 82 -2.06 0.30 0.62
CA LEU A 82 -3.09 1.03 -0.10
C LEU A 82 -3.29 2.36 0.60
N SER A 83 -2.83 3.43 -0.03
CA SER A 83 -2.85 4.76 0.56
C SER A 83 -4.14 5.53 0.32
N GLN A 84 -5.03 4.98 -0.50
CA GLN A 84 -6.37 5.54 -0.70
C GLN A 84 -7.41 4.53 -0.21
N THR A 85 -8.62 5.00 0.06
CA THR A 85 -9.63 4.12 0.63
C THR A 85 -10.18 3.16 -0.42
N LEU A 86 -10.55 1.97 0.04
CA LEU A 86 -11.15 0.96 -0.84
C LEU A 86 -12.44 1.46 -1.48
N GLN A 87 -13.19 2.33 -0.79
CA GLN A 87 -14.44 2.85 -1.32
C GLN A 87 -14.24 3.74 -2.55
N ALA A 88 -13.02 4.18 -2.81
CA ALA A 88 -12.75 4.98 -4.01
C ALA A 88 -12.81 4.16 -5.30
N PHE A 89 -12.83 2.86 -5.20
CA PHE A 89 -12.85 1.98 -6.37
C PHE A 89 -14.26 1.55 -6.73
N TYR A 90 -14.48 1.26 -8.00
CA TYR A 90 -15.74 0.71 -8.47
C TYR A 90 -15.96 -0.71 -7.95
N ASN A 91 -14.89 -1.48 -7.90
CA ASN A 91 -14.95 -2.85 -7.42
C ASN A 91 -13.88 -3.08 -6.35
N PRO A 92 -14.14 -2.61 -5.12
CA PRO A 92 -13.12 -2.68 -4.07
C PRO A 92 -12.75 -4.11 -3.68
N GLU A 93 -13.67 -5.04 -3.77
CA GLU A 93 -13.38 -6.44 -3.45
C GLU A 93 -12.35 -7.02 -4.42
N GLN A 94 -12.50 -6.74 -5.70
CA GLN A 94 -11.55 -7.22 -6.71
C GLN A 94 -10.17 -6.57 -6.52
N VAL A 95 -10.16 -5.30 -6.19
CA VAL A 95 -8.90 -4.60 -5.89
C VAL A 95 -8.21 -5.27 -4.70
N LEU A 96 -8.93 -5.49 -3.62
CA LEU A 96 -8.35 -6.13 -2.44
C LEU A 96 -7.80 -7.53 -2.75
N LYS A 97 -8.52 -8.31 -3.54
CA LYS A 97 -8.04 -9.64 -3.95
C LYS A 97 -6.72 -9.54 -4.71
N ASN A 98 -6.61 -8.57 -5.61
CA ASN A 98 -5.36 -8.35 -6.34
C ASN A 98 -4.23 -7.94 -5.41
N LEU A 99 -4.50 -7.05 -4.47
CA LEU A 99 -3.47 -6.63 -3.52
C LEU A 99 -2.96 -7.81 -2.69
N LEU A 100 -3.87 -8.66 -2.26
CA LEU A 100 -3.51 -9.85 -1.47
C LEU A 100 -2.79 -10.91 -2.29
N ARG A 101 -3.02 -10.93 -3.59
CA ARG A 101 -2.28 -11.80 -4.50
C ARG A 101 -0.83 -11.32 -4.68
N ILE A 102 -0.67 -10.01 -4.85
CA ILE A 102 0.61 -9.37 -5.16
C ILE A 102 1.53 -9.33 -3.94
N GLY A 103 0.99 -9.01 -2.78
CA GLY A 103 1.75 -8.87 -1.56
C GLY A 103 1.50 -10.00 -0.58
N LYS A 104 2.52 -10.35 0.18
CA LYS A 104 2.38 -11.33 1.25
C LYS A 104 1.49 -10.82 2.36
N SER A 105 1.47 -9.52 2.56
CA SER A 105 0.58 -8.83 3.48
C SER A 105 0.18 -7.50 2.89
N VAL A 106 -0.98 -7.00 3.29
CA VAL A 106 -1.50 -5.73 2.79
C VAL A 106 -1.85 -4.83 3.96
N VAL A 107 -1.44 -3.57 3.87
CA VAL A 107 -1.81 -2.54 4.84
C VAL A 107 -2.77 -1.60 4.13
N VAL A 108 -3.99 -1.48 4.64
CA VAL A 108 -5.01 -0.63 4.03
C VAL A 108 -5.34 0.54 4.95
N SER A 109 -5.61 1.68 4.31
CA SER A 109 -6.10 2.86 5.02
C SER A 109 -7.61 2.74 5.17
N ILE A 110 -8.11 2.86 6.39
CA ILE A 110 -9.54 2.79 6.68
C ILE A 110 -9.96 4.10 7.33
N PRO A 111 -10.96 4.80 6.78
CA PRO A 111 -11.37 6.08 7.35
C PRO A 111 -11.75 5.95 8.82
N ASN A 112 -11.23 6.85 9.64
CA ASN A 112 -11.50 6.93 11.07
C ASN A 112 -10.98 5.74 11.90
N PHE A 113 -10.34 4.77 11.27
CA PHE A 113 -9.79 3.62 11.99
C PHE A 113 -8.29 3.46 11.79
N GLY A 114 -7.69 4.32 10.97
CA GLY A 114 -6.27 4.26 10.69
C GLY A 114 -5.92 3.19 9.67
N TYR A 115 -4.92 2.39 9.96
CA TYR A 115 -4.43 1.39 9.03
C TYR A 115 -4.64 -0.01 9.59
N TRP A 116 -5.02 -0.93 8.70
CA TRP A 116 -5.25 -2.30 9.05
C TRP A 116 -4.39 -3.21 8.19
N LYS A 117 -3.85 -4.24 8.80
CA LYS A 117 -3.09 -5.26 8.10
C LYS A 117 -4.02 -6.41 7.74
N VAL A 118 -4.00 -6.78 6.48
CA VAL A 118 -4.89 -7.80 5.94
C VAL A 118 -4.05 -8.97 5.46
N ARG A 119 -4.44 -10.20 5.78
CA ARG A 119 -3.71 -11.40 5.39
C ARG A 119 -4.55 -12.31 4.53
N MET A 120 -3.96 -12.76 3.42
CA MET A 120 -4.64 -13.56 2.42
C MET A 120 -5.27 -14.83 2.98
N LYS A 121 -4.56 -15.51 3.86
CA LYS A 121 -5.02 -16.81 4.34
C LYS A 121 -6.41 -16.81 4.97
N LEU A 122 -6.88 -15.67 5.42
CA LEU A 122 -8.18 -15.58 6.07
C LEU A 122 -9.32 -15.32 5.09
N LEU A 123 -9.01 -15.00 3.83
CA LEU A 123 -10.04 -14.78 2.81
C LEU A 123 -10.83 -16.04 2.48
N PHE A 124 -10.26 -17.21 2.74
CA PHE A 124 -10.93 -18.47 2.47
C PHE A 124 -12.26 -18.62 3.20
N PHE A 125 -12.43 -17.89 4.28
CA PHE A 125 -13.63 -18.02 5.11
C PHE A 125 -14.66 -16.94 4.80
N GLY A 126 -14.45 -16.19 3.73
CA GLY A 126 -15.41 -15.18 3.30
C GLY A 126 -15.44 -13.94 4.19
N GLU A 127 -14.56 -13.85 5.13
CA GLU A 127 -14.46 -12.70 6.01
C GLU A 127 -13.31 -11.81 5.60
N MET A 128 -13.41 -10.52 5.91
CA MET A 128 -12.27 -9.65 5.72
C MET A 128 -11.25 -9.94 6.82
N PRO A 129 -10.12 -10.56 6.48
CA PRO A 129 -9.15 -10.98 7.49
C PRO A 129 -8.29 -9.81 7.90
N VAL A 130 -8.66 -9.18 8.98
CA VAL A 130 -8.00 -7.98 9.42
C VAL A 130 -7.31 -8.19 10.75
N THR A 131 -6.02 -7.88 10.79
CA THR A 131 -5.30 -7.76 12.03
C THR A 131 -5.11 -6.28 12.31
N LYS A 132 -5.74 -5.83 13.34
CA LYS A 132 -5.64 -4.44 13.75
C LYS A 132 -4.24 -4.18 14.29
N THR A 133 -3.57 -3.21 13.72
CA THR A 133 -2.17 -3.00 14.02
C THR A 133 -1.85 -1.64 14.62
N LEU A 134 -2.82 -0.77 14.72
CA LEU A 134 -2.58 0.50 15.38
C LEU A 134 -2.48 0.28 16.88
N PRO A 135 -1.40 0.72 17.49
CA PRO A 135 -1.12 0.30 18.87
C PRO A 135 -2.00 0.95 19.91
N ASN A 136 -2.55 2.10 19.66
CA ASN A 136 -3.13 2.89 20.73
C ASN A 136 -4.44 3.57 20.40
N THR A 137 -5.08 3.19 19.33
CA THR A 137 -6.27 3.89 18.91
C THR A 137 -7.56 3.15 19.19
N TRP A 138 -7.46 2.10 19.84
CA TRP A 138 -8.62 1.21 19.95
C TRP A 138 -8.88 0.91 21.38
#